data_d380e7294fadb12c7f1cc2cfe5c31a6d
#
_entry.id   d380e7294fadb12c7f1cc2cfe5c31a6d
#
_cell.length_a   1.000
_cell.length_b   1.000
_cell.length_c   1.000
_cell.angle_alpha   90.00
_cell.angle_beta   90.00
_cell.angle_gamma   90.00
#
_symmetry.space_group_name_H-M   'P 1'
#
loop_
_entity.id
_entity.type
_entity.pdbx_description
1 polymer ?
#
loop_
_entity_poly.entity_id
_entity_poly.type
_entity_poly.pdbx_seq_one_letter_code
_entity_poly.pdbx_strand_id
1 'polypeptide(L)' 'MWYCKLPKFELSIIAVNSNKFLLKINDFECDTYADPKIAADNVFTQTTGYFPFDSCQEDTTVLAIPLDLSEWTKR' A
#
# COMPACT_ATOMS: atom_id res chain seq x y z
N MET A 1 5.70 7.79 8.49
CA MET A 1 4.57 7.04 7.90
C MET A 1 4.30 7.55 6.49
N TRP A 2 3.98 6.65 5.60
CA TRP A 2 3.53 7.01 4.25
C TRP A 2 2.04 6.73 4.15
N TYR A 3 1.31 7.59 3.46
CA TYR A 3 -0.14 7.52 3.36
C TYR A 3 -0.59 7.80 1.94
N CYS A 4 -1.58 7.05 1.47
CA CYS A 4 -2.17 7.27 0.17
C CYS A 4 -3.66 6.93 0.23
N LYS A 5 -4.50 7.89 -0.11
CA LYS A 5 -5.94 7.68 -0.14
C LYS A 5 -6.39 7.46 -1.58
N LEU A 6 -6.96 6.30 -1.84
CA LEU A 6 -7.54 5.95 -3.13
C LEU A 6 -9.06 6.14 -3.08
N PRO A 7 -9.75 6.18 -4.23
CA PRO A 7 -11.21 6.31 -4.22
C PRO A 7 -11.93 5.24 -3.38
N LYS A 8 -11.39 4.01 -3.32
CA LYS A 8 -12.03 2.90 -2.63
C LYS A 8 -11.24 2.37 -1.44
N PHE A 9 -9.99 2.80 -1.26
CA PHE A 9 -9.11 2.23 -0.24
C PHE A 9 -8.26 3.32 0.40
N GLU A 10 -7.94 3.13 1.66
CA GLU A 10 -6.96 3.97 2.35
C GLU A 10 -5.73 3.11 2.65
N LEU A 11 -4.58 3.57 2.17
CA LEU A 11 -3.33 2.83 2.30
C LEU A 11 -2.39 3.54 3.26
N SER A 12 -1.69 2.79 4.09
CA SER A 12 -0.63 3.36 4.92
C SER A 12 0.52 2.37 5.08
N ILE A 13 1.72 2.91 5.19
CA ILE A 13 2.94 2.14 5.48
C ILE A 13 3.52 2.75 6.74
N ILE A 14 3.60 1.95 7.80
CA ILE A 14 3.99 2.41 9.12
C ILE A 14 5.32 1.76 9.52
N ALA A 15 6.30 2.57 9.89
CA ALA A 15 7.57 2.06 10.38
C ALA A 15 7.36 1.43 11.76
N VAL A 16 7.53 0.12 11.86
CA VAL A 16 7.47 -0.61 13.12
C VAL A 16 8.81 -0.51 13.82
N ASN A 17 9.89 -0.66 13.05
CA ASN A 17 11.26 -0.42 13.51
C ASN A 17 12.12 -0.07 12.28
N SER A 18 13.44 0.01 12.44
CA SER A 18 14.34 0.43 11.35
C SER A 18 14.34 -0.53 10.16
N ASN A 19 13.94 -1.78 10.36
CA ASN A 19 13.98 -2.80 9.31
C ASN A 19 12.62 -3.43 9.03
N LYS A 20 11.53 -2.83 9.54
CA LYS A 20 10.21 -3.45 9.43
C LYS A 20 9.15 -2.37 9.21
N PHE A 21 8.42 -2.52 8.11
CA PHE A 21 7.40 -1.56 7.72
C PHE A 21 6.09 -2.32 7.49
N LEU A 22 5.04 -1.91 8.19
CA LEU A 22 3.73 -2.54 8.12
C LEU A 22 2.86 -1.85 7.06
N LEU A 23 2.33 -2.63 6.14
CA LEU A 23 1.35 -2.15 5.16
C LEU A 23 -0.05 -2.40 5.69
N LYS A 24 -0.87 -1.35 5.70
CA LYS A 24 -2.29 -1.44 6.09
C LYS A 24 -3.17 -0.93 4.96
N ILE A 25 -4.28 -1.62 4.73
CA ILE A 25 -5.32 -1.20 3.79
C ILE A 25 -6.65 -1.22 4.53
N ASN A 26 -7.31 -0.08 4.64
CA ASN A 26 -8.60 0.06 5.35
C ASN A 26 -8.54 -0.54 6.76
N ASP A 27 -7.48 -0.25 7.51
CA ASP A 27 -7.22 -0.80 8.86
C ASP A 27 -6.89 -2.28 8.90
N PHE A 28 -6.89 -2.98 7.77
CA PHE A 28 -6.43 -4.36 7.72
C PHE A 28 -4.91 -4.39 7.63
N GLU A 29 -4.26 -5.12 8.56
CA GLU A 29 -2.81 -5.27 8.56
C GLU A 29 -2.44 -6.36 7.56
N CYS A 30 -1.87 -5.95 6.43
CA CYS A 30 -1.58 -6.87 5.33
C CYS A 30 -0.33 -7.72 5.61
N ASP A 31 0.82 -7.07 5.71
CA ASP A 31 2.09 -7.74 5.91
C ASP A 31 3.15 -6.72 6.27
N THR A 32 4.33 -7.20 6.63
CA THR A 32 5.47 -6.35 6.93
C THR A 32 6.57 -6.59 5.91
N TYR A 33 7.34 -5.52 5.63
CA TYR A 33 8.40 -5.53 4.62
C TYR A 33 9.66 -4.88 5.19
N ALA A 34 10.81 -5.28 4.67
CA ALA A 34 12.08 -4.72 5.12
C ALA A 34 12.33 -3.31 4.59
N ASP A 35 11.60 -2.90 3.56
CA ASP A 35 11.76 -1.60 2.90
C ASP A 35 10.37 -1.07 2.50
N PRO A 36 10.07 0.21 2.77
CA PRO A 36 8.78 0.77 2.38
C PRO A 36 8.56 0.77 0.86
N LYS A 37 9.63 0.79 0.08
CA LYS A 37 9.53 0.70 -1.38
C LYS A 37 8.98 -0.65 -1.83
N ILE A 38 9.34 -1.72 -1.13
CA ILE A 38 8.82 -3.05 -1.42
C ILE A 38 7.33 -3.09 -1.12
N ALA A 39 6.90 -2.49 -0.01
CA ALA A 39 5.48 -2.40 0.31
C ALA A 39 4.70 -1.65 -0.77
N ALA A 40 5.22 -0.51 -1.23
CA ALA A 40 4.57 0.27 -2.28
C ALA A 40 4.51 -0.51 -3.60
N ASP A 41 5.54 -1.28 -3.90
CA ASP A 41 5.60 -2.11 -5.11
C ASP A 41 4.53 -3.20 -5.08
N ASN A 42 4.34 -3.84 -3.93
CA ASN A 42 3.29 -4.85 -3.76
C ASN A 42 1.90 -4.24 -3.90
N VAL A 43 1.72 -3.00 -3.48
CA VAL A 43 0.45 -2.29 -3.69
C VAL A 43 0.20 -2.10 -5.18
N PHE A 44 1.20 -1.64 -5.93
CA PHE A 44 1.04 -1.42 -7.36
C PHE A 44 0.70 -2.70 -8.11
N THR A 45 1.31 -3.83 -7.72
CA THR A 45 1.06 -5.12 -8.36
C THR A 45 -0.17 -5.84 -7.79
N GLN A 46 -0.83 -5.27 -6.79
CA GLN A 46 -1.99 -5.86 -6.11
C GLN A 46 -1.68 -7.25 -5.56
N THR A 47 -0.54 -7.36 -4.87
CA THR A 47 -0.10 -8.59 -4.22
C THR A 47 0.14 -8.37 -2.73
N THR A 48 -0.81 -7.70 -2.06
CA THR A 48 -0.66 -7.27 -0.67
C THR A 48 -1.07 -8.30 0.35
N GLY A 49 -1.86 -9.31 -0.06
CA GLY A 49 -2.46 -10.27 0.86
C GLY A 49 -3.84 -9.87 1.36
N TYR A 50 -4.30 -8.67 1.00
CA TYR A 50 -5.66 -8.21 1.32
C TYR A 50 -6.56 -8.49 0.13
N PHE A 51 -7.36 -9.54 0.20
CA PHE A 51 -8.14 -10.03 -0.94
C PHE A 51 -9.04 -8.96 -1.58
N PRO A 52 -9.79 -8.14 -0.82
CA PRO A 52 -10.64 -7.13 -1.45
C PRO A 52 -9.88 -6.16 -2.35
N PHE A 53 -8.62 -5.87 -2.04
CA PHE A 53 -7.79 -5.01 -2.87
C PHE A 53 -7.13 -5.81 -4.00
N ASP A 54 -6.55 -6.96 -3.66
CA ASP A 54 -5.80 -7.77 -4.63
C ASP A 54 -6.69 -8.33 -5.73
N SER A 55 -7.97 -8.60 -5.43
CA SER A 55 -8.92 -9.13 -6.40
C SER A 55 -9.63 -8.05 -7.21
N CYS A 56 -9.38 -6.77 -6.91
CA CYS A 56 -10.03 -5.68 -7.63
C CYS A 56 -9.44 -5.58 -9.04
N GLN A 57 -10.28 -5.82 -10.05
CA GLN A 57 -9.84 -5.87 -11.44
C GLN A 57 -10.11 -4.57 -12.20
N GLU A 58 -10.41 -3.50 -11.49
CA GLU A 58 -10.58 -2.20 -12.13
C GLU A 58 -9.25 -1.70 -12.67
N ASP A 59 -9.32 -0.87 -13.70
CA ASP A 59 -8.14 -0.24 -14.28
C ASP A 59 -7.40 0.55 -13.19
N THR A 60 -6.07 0.47 -13.20
CA THR A 60 -5.23 1.19 -12.23
C THR A 60 -5.45 2.70 -12.31
N THR A 61 -5.83 3.23 -13.48
CA THR A 61 -6.16 4.64 -13.64
C THR A 61 -7.43 5.01 -12.85
N VAL A 62 -8.41 4.11 -12.85
CA VAL A 62 -9.65 4.31 -12.09
C VAL A 62 -9.40 4.20 -10.60
N LEU A 63 -8.58 3.24 -10.18
CA LEU A 63 -8.22 3.04 -8.78
C LEU A 63 -7.24 4.10 -8.27
N ALA A 64 -6.54 4.79 -9.18
CA ALA A 64 -5.51 5.77 -8.84
C ALA A 64 -4.37 5.17 -8.00
N ILE A 65 -4.03 3.90 -8.24
CA ILE A 65 -2.97 3.22 -7.51
C ILE A 65 -1.63 3.91 -7.78
N PRO A 66 -0.89 4.29 -6.73
CA PRO A 66 0.40 4.96 -6.92
C PRO A 66 1.41 4.02 -7.55
N LEU A 67 2.19 4.55 -8.51
CA LEU A 67 3.19 3.79 -9.23
C LEU A 67 4.31 3.30 -8.31
N ASP A 68 4.76 4.19 -7.43
CA ASP A 68 5.83 3.87 -6.49
C ASP A 68 5.70 4.74 -5.22
N LEU A 69 6.64 4.57 -4.30
CA LEU A 69 6.60 5.26 -3.01
C LEU A 69 6.65 6.80 -3.15
N SER A 70 7.22 7.32 -4.24
CA SER A 70 7.32 8.76 -4.43
C SER A 70 5.96 9.44 -4.57
N GLU A 71 4.93 8.68 -4.94
CA GLU A 71 3.57 9.19 -5.09
C GLU A 71 2.76 9.12 -3.79
N TRP A 72 3.34 8.56 -2.74
CA TRP A 72 2.70 8.51 -1.42
C TRP A 72 3.02 9.78 -0.65
N THR A 73 2.11 10.18 0.23
CA THR A 73 2.34 11.32 1.12
C THR A 73 3.14 10.87 2.34
N LYS A 74 4.29 11.48 2.56
CA LYS A 74 5.12 11.19 3.74
C LYS A 74 4.61 12.02 4.93
N ARG A 75 4.39 11.37 6.04
CA ARG A 75 3.97 12.03 7.29
C ARG A 75 4.87 11.69 8.45
#